data_c440726436328ab3c478afcc94b71a90
#
_entry.id   c440726436328ab3c478afcc94b71a90
#
_cell.length_a   1.000
_cell.length_b   1.000
_cell.length_c   1.000
_cell.angle_alpha   90.00
_cell.angle_beta   90.00
_cell.angle_gamma   90.00
#
_symmetry.space_group_name_H-M   'P 1'
#
loop_
_entity.id
_entity.type
_entity.pdbx_description
1 polymer ?
#
loop_
_entity_poly.entity_id
_entity_poly.type
_entity_poly.pdbx_seq_one_letter_code
_entity_poly.pdbx_strand_id
1 'polypeptide(L)'
;MSRTRHWFVFALIALCGVVTAADSPVLRVAYAGSMGVMMDGAAGPAFAHEHNATYQGTGQGSYALAHLLAAHQIQADVFVTITPGPMQVLKQVGMVTQAVPVASTQMVISYSPHSRFAADFAAAAQGKKNWYEVLSEPGLRLGRTDPSIDPQGANVLLTLQLAGDYYHHPDLLQKVAGAPQNPAQIFTEPSLMSRLEAGQIDAAISYLSAAQSHHLPTITLPDEINLGDPALQASWYDRASVALPNGKTLKVQPLVFYAAVLGNAQQPQLGRDFVAFLQSAQGQALFREHGYSAPRGSDL
;
A
#
# COMPACT_ATOMS: atom_id res chain seq x y z
N MET A 1 28.78 -17.98 -89.46
CA MET A 1 29.53 -17.78 -88.22
C MET A 1 28.64 -16.84 -87.33
N SER A 2 27.80 -17.39 -86.45
CA SER A 2 26.93 -16.61 -85.56
C SER A 2 27.37 -16.86 -84.13
N ARG A 3 27.73 -15.78 -83.40
CA ARG A 3 28.13 -15.82 -81.99
C ARG A 3 26.93 -15.45 -81.16
N THR A 4 26.35 -16.40 -80.42
CA THR A 4 25.33 -16.21 -79.38
C THR A 4 26.00 -15.77 -78.10
N ARG A 5 25.63 -14.58 -77.58
CA ARG A 5 26.04 -14.03 -76.27
C ARG A 5 24.97 -14.42 -75.25
N HIS A 6 25.37 -15.25 -74.31
CA HIS A 6 24.49 -15.59 -73.12
C HIS A 6 24.71 -14.49 -72.08
N TRP A 7 23.59 -13.84 -71.67
CA TRP A 7 23.55 -12.91 -70.54
C TRP A 7 23.11 -13.71 -69.35
N PHE A 8 23.97 -13.83 -68.36
CA PHE A 8 23.58 -14.32 -67.01
C PHE A 8 22.98 -13.16 -66.18
N VAL A 9 21.72 -13.21 -65.87
CA VAL A 9 21.07 -12.31 -64.95
C VAL A 9 21.22 -12.88 -63.54
N PHE A 10 22.04 -12.25 -62.69
CA PHE A 10 22.11 -12.54 -61.26
C PHE A 10 20.92 -11.87 -60.57
N ALA A 11 19.95 -12.66 -60.15
CA ALA A 11 18.86 -12.19 -59.27
C ALA A 11 19.38 -12.11 -57.83
N LEU A 12 19.52 -10.89 -57.31
CA LEU A 12 19.86 -10.60 -55.92
C LEU A 12 18.57 -10.76 -55.10
N ILE A 13 18.41 -11.88 -54.39
CA ILE A 13 17.30 -12.07 -53.45
C ILE A 13 17.66 -11.29 -52.18
N ALA A 14 17.06 -10.10 -51.97
CA ALA A 14 17.13 -9.37 -50.72
C ALA A 14 16.26 -10.10 -49.68
N LEU A 15 16.88 -10.79 -48.75
CA LEU A 15 16.20 -11.34 -47.57
C LEU A 15 15.82 -10.16 -46.63
N CYS A 16 14.62 -9.62 -46.80
CA CYS A 16 14.03 -8.75 -45.77
C CYS A 16 13.68 -9.62 -44.53
N GLY A 17 14.58 -9.62 -43.56
CA GLY A 17 14.28 -10.17 -42.26
C GLY A 17 13.14 -9.36 -41.63
N VAL A 18 11.98 -9.94 -41.49
CA VAL A 18 10.87 -9.39 -40.66
C VAL A 18 11.38 -9.41 -39.23
N VAL A 19 11.85 -8.26 -38.72
CA VAL A 19 12.04 -8.08 -37.27
C VAL A 19 10.65 -8.02 -36.68
N THR A 20 10.16 -9.15 -36.17
CA THR A 20 9.00 -9.15 -35.30
C THR A 20 9.41 -8.41 -34.03
N ALA A 21 8.86 -7.22 -33.81
CA ALA A 21 8.95 -6.57 -32.53
C ALA A 21 8.37 -7.57 -31.50
N ALA A 22 9.23 -8.10 -30.64
CA ALA A 22 8.78 -8.92 -29.52
C ALA A 22 7.91 -8.02 -28.63
N ASP A 23 6.70 -8.46 -28.32
CA ASP A 23 5.84 -7.74 -27.39
C ASP A 23 6.61 -7.49 -26.08
N SER A 24 6.59 -6.24 -25.61
CA SER A 24 7.23 -5.90 -24.33
C SER A 24 6.67 -6.77 -23.20
N PRO A 25 7.54 -7.38 -22.36
CA PRO A 25 7.08 -8.21 -21.26
C PRO A 25 6.21 -7.42 -20.31
N VAL A 26 5.17 -8.05 -19.77
CA VAL A 26 4.21 -7.42 -18.87
C VAL A 26 4.52 -7.81 -17.44
N LEU A 27 4.90 -6.85 -16.60
CA LEU A 27 5.05 -7.01 -15.16
C LEU A 27 3.72 -6.71 -14.46
N ARG A 28 3.16 -7.69 -13.76
CA ARG A 28 1.94 -7.56 -12.96
C ARG A 28 2.28 -7.45 -11.49
N VAL A 29 1.88 -6.36 -10.86
CA VAL A 29 2.16 -6.09 -9.44
C VAL A 29 0.86 -5.90 -8.68
N ALA A 30 0.60 -6.79 -7.73
CA ALA A 30 -0.45 -6.59 -6.73
C ALA A 30 0.16 -5.86 -5.52
N TYR A 31 -0.48 -4.80 -5.03
CA TYR A 31 0.10 -3.98 -3.96
C TYR A 31 -0.97 -3.45 -2.99
N ALA A 32 -0.55 -3.12 -1.76
CA ALA A 32 -1.38 -2.44 -0.77
C ALA A 32 -1.96 -1.15 -1.35
N GLY A 33 -3.28 -0.97 -1.31
CA GLY A 33 -3.99 0.13 -1.98
C GLY A 33 -3.47 1.53 -1.62
N SER A 34 -2.95 1.70 -0.39
CA SER A 34 -2.28 2.95 0.05
C SER A 34 -1.04 3.34 -0.77
N MET A 35 -0.48 2.41 -1.54
CA MET A 35 0.70 2.65 -2.37
C MET A 35 0.37 3.12 -3.79
N GLY A 36 -0.91 3.28 -4.15
CA GLY A 36 -1.35 3.49 -5.54
C GLY A 36 -0.62 4.65 -6.23
N VAL A 37 -0.56 5.82 -5.58
CA VAL A 37 0.12 6.99 -6.16
C VAL A 37 1.60 6.72 -6.43
N MET A 38 2.29 6.08 -5.49
CA MET A 38 3.71 5.73 -5.62
C MET A 38 3.92 4.63 -6.66
N MET A 39 3.11 3.57 -6.63
CA MET A 39 3.29 2.40 -7.50
C MET A 39 2.90 2.69 -8.95
N ASP A 40 1.71 3.27 -9.19
CA ASP A 40 1.19 3.52 -10.54
C ASP A 40 1.69 4.86 -11.11
N GLY A 41 1.96 5.85 -10.26
CA GLY A 41 2.40 7.19 -10.66
C GLY A 41 3.91 7.33 -10.82
N ALA A 42 4.72 6.53 -10.11
CA ALA A 42 6.15 6.71 -10.06
C ALA A 42 6.94 5.40 -10.31
N ALA A 43 6.92 4.44 -9.38
CA ALA A 43 7.81 3.28 -9.43
C ALA A 43 7.54 2.35 -10.63
N GLY A 44 6.27 2.05 -10.90
CA GLY A 44 5.87 1.21 -12.03
C GLY A 44 6.31 1.79 -13.38
N PRO A 45 5.94 3.04 -13.70
CA PRO A 45 6.39 3.70 -14.93
C PRO A 45 7.91 3.83 -15.05
N ALA A 46 8.62 4.19 -13.97
CA ALA A 46 10.07 4.32 -13.99
C ALA A 46 10.75 2.98 -14.33
N PHE A 47 10.35 1.92 -13.63
CA PHE A 47 10.85 0.56 -13.90
C PHE A 47 10.50 0.07 -15.31
N ALA A 48 9.25 0.26 -15.75
CA ALA A 48 8.79 -0.16 -17.06
C ALA A 48 9.59 0.50 -18.19
N HIS A 49 9.89 1.78 -18.07
CA HIS A 49 10.74 2.52 -19.01
C HIS A 49 12.17 1.97 -19.04
N GLU A 50 12.78 1.72 -17.87
CA GLU A 50 14.16 1.23 -17.77
C GLU A 50 14.33 -0.19 -18.35
N HIS A 51 13.32 -1.05 -18.16
CA HIS A 51 13.35 -2.46 -18.56
C HIS A 51 12.64 -2.76 -19.89
N ASN A 52 12.20 -1.72 -20.62
CA ASN A 52 11.39 -1.87 -21.84
C ASN A 52 10.23 -2.85 -21.66
N ALA A 53 9.49 -2.69 -20.54
CA ALA A 53 8.39 -3.53 -20.12
C ALA A 53 7.08 -2.74 -20.04
N THR A 54 5.96 -3.44 -19.92
CA THR A 54 4.66 -2.86 -19.55
C THR A 54 4.38 -3.13 -18.07
N TYR A 55 4.05 -2.11 -17.30
CA TYR A 55 3.63 -2.25 -15.91
C TYR A 55 2.10 -2.34 -15.81
N GLN A 56 1.60 -3.28 -15.02
CA GLN A 56 0.19 -3.41 -14.67
C GLN A 56 0.05 -3.53 -13.15
N GLY A 57 -0.48 -2.49 -12.52
CA GLY A 57 -0.71 -2.42 -11.08
C GLY A 57 -2.13 -2.85 -10.69
N THR A 58 -2.28 -3.48 -9.52
CA THR A 58 -3.56 -3.78 -8.89
C THR A 58 -3.48 -3.45 -7.41
N GLY A 59 -4.10 -2.33 -7.01
CA GLY A 59 -4.13 -1.84 -5.63
C GLY A 59 -5.43 -2.17 -4.92
N GLN A 60 -5.35 -2.89 -3.79
CA GLN A 60 -6.49 -3.17 -2.89
C GLN A 60 -6.01 -3.45 -1.47
N GLY A 61 -6.95 -3.72 -0.54
CA GLY A 61 -6.63 -4.19 0.80
C GLY A 61 -5.75 -5.45 0.76
N SER A 62 -4.62 -5.42 1.46
CA SER A 62 -3.57 -6.45 1.33
C SER A 62 -4.05 -7.87 1.65
N TYR A 63 -4.93 -8.05 2.65
CA TYR A 63 -5.49 -9.38 2.94
C TYR A 63 -6.44 -9.87 1.83
N ALA A 64 -7.25 -8.95 1.25
CA ALA A 64 -8.11 -9.30 0.12
C ALA A 64 -7.29 -9.78 -1.07
N LEU A 65 -6.22 -9.05 -1.43
CA LEU A 65 -5.29 -9.46 -2.49
C LEU A 65 -4.63 -10.80 -2.18
N ALA A 66 -4.13 -11.01 -0.95
CA ALA A 66 -3.50 -12.26 -0.57
C ALA A 66 -4.44 -13.47 -0.74
N HIS A 67 -5.72 -13.32 -0.36
CA HIS A 67 -6.71 -14.39 -0.55
C HIS A 67 -7.05 -14.62 -2.02
N LEU A 68 -7.18 -13.57 -2.84
CA LEU A 68 -7.42 -13.70 -4.28
C LEU A 68 -6.25 -14.38 -5.00
N LEU A 69 -5.00 -14.03 -4.63
CA LEU A 69 -3.79 -14.67 -5.13
C LEU A 69 -3.72 -16.15 -4.71
N ALA A 70 -3.93 -16.45 -3.41
CA ALA A 70 -3.92 -17.80 -2.89
C ALA A 70 -5.00 -18.70 -3.55
N ALA A 71 -6.14 -18.12 -3.90
CA ALA A 71 -7.23 -18.79 -4.62
C ALA A 71 -7.05 -18.83 -6.15
N HIS A 72 -5.93 -18.30 -6.67
CA HIS A 72 -5.64 -18.15 -8.11
C HIS A 72 -6.74 -17.38 -8.90
N GLN A 73 -7.48 -16.50 -8.24
CA GLN A 73 -8.51 -15.67 -8.86
C GLN A 73 -7.94 -14.43 -9.57
N ILE A 74 -6.76 -14.01 -9.19
CA ILE A 74 -5.96 -12.99 -9.88
C ILE A 74 -4.54 -13.51 -10.10
N GLN A 75 -3.86 -12.92 -11.09
CA GLN A 75 -2.45 -13.17 -11.38
C GLN A 75 -1.61 -11.94 -11.11
N ALA A 76 -0.46 -12.15 -10.46
CA ALA A 76 0.60 -11.17 -10.33
C ALA A 76 1.97 -11.85 -10.37
N ASP A 77 3.01 -11.09 -10.70
CA ASP A 77 4.39 -11.52 -10.65
C ASP A 77 5.02 -11.15 -9.30
N VAL A 78 4.61 -9.98 -8.78
CA VAL A 78 5.08 -9.43 -7.49
C VAL A 78 3.88 -9.09 -6.61
N PHE A 79 4.00 -9.36 -5.33
CA PHE A 79 3.08 -8.87 -4.30
C PHE A 79 3.81 -7.94 -3.34
N VAL A 80 3.25 -6.73 -3.14
CA VAL A 80 3.75 -5.75 -2.19
C VAL A 80 2.68 -5.45 -1.17
N THR A 81 2.93 -5.73 0.10
CA THR A 81 1.94 -5.59 1.17
C THR A 81 2.46 -4.74 2.30
N ILE A 82 1.56 -4.10 3.04
CA ILE A 82 1.88 -3.55 4.35
C ILE A 82 1.61 -4.60 5.42
N THR A 83 2.45 -4.65 6.43
CA THR A 83 2.52 -5.63 7.52
C THR A 83 2.84 -7.07 7.05
N PRO A 84 3.41 -7.92 7.93
CA PRO A 84 3.76 -9.28 7.55
C PRO A 84 2.56 -10.21 7.33
N GLY A 85 1.41 -9.94 7.94
CA GLY A 85 0.26 -10.85 7.94
C GLY A 85 -0.23 -11.29 6.55
N PRO A 86 -0.52 -10.39 5.61
CA PRO A 86 -0.95 -10.78 4.25
C PRO A 86 0.11 -11.60 3.51
N MET A 87 1.41 -11.31 3.72
CA MET A 87 2.50 -12.09 3.14
C MET A 87 2.54 -13.51 3.70
N GLN A 88 2.25 -13.68 5.01
CA GLN A 88 2.19 -14.99 5.64
C GLN A 88 1.07 -15.87 5.08
N VAL A 89 -0.06 -15.30 4.65
CA VAL A 89 -1.12 -16.06 3.95
C VAL A 89 -0.54 -16.76 2.70
N LEU A 90 0.26 -16.06 1.90
CA LEU A 90 0.88 -16.62 0.70
C LEU A 90 2.03 -17.58 1.00
N LYS A 91 2.76 -17.34 2.09
CA LYS A 91 3.80 -18.30 2.57
C LYS A 91 3.17 -19.64 2.99
N GLN A 92 2.04 -19.62 3.68
CA GLN A 92 1.34 -20.85 4.12
C GLN A 92 0.90 -21.73 2.97
N VAL A 93 0.56 -21.15 1.81
CA VAL A 93 0.20 -21.91 0.60
C VAL A 93 1.36 -22.12 -0.36
N GLY A 94 2.59 -21.79 0.04
CA GLY A 94 3.81 -22.01 -0.75
C GLY A 94 4.01 -21.07 -1.94
N MET A 95 3.22 -20.01 -2.04
CA MET A 95 3.36 -19.03 -3.13
C MET A 95 4.47 -18.00 -2.90
N VAL A 96 4.94 -17.85 -1.67
CA VAL A 96 6.06 -16.97 -1.29
C VAL A 96 7.03 -17.75 -0.43
N THR A 97 8.31 -17.72 -0.78
CA THR A 97 9.40 -18.30 0.02
C THR A 97 10.09 -17.25 0.87
N GLN A 98 10.32 -16.07 0.29
CA GLN A 98 10.99 -14.95 0.94
C GLN A 98 10.30 -13.65 0.56
N ALA A 99 10.16 -12.74 1.51
CA ALA A 99 9.72 -11.38 1.28
C ALA A 99 10.70 -10.40 1.95
N VAL A 100 11.03 -9.32 1.27
CA VAL A 100 12.01 -8.33 1.73
C VAL A 100 11.33 -7.02 2.11
N PRO A 101 11.79 -6.32 3.16
CA PRO A 101 11.26 -5.00 3.49
C PRO A 101 11.70 -3.97 2.43
N VAL A 102 10.78 -3.12 1.97
CA VAL A 102 11.03 -2.10 0.94
C VAL A 102 10.76 -0.68 1.42
N ALA A 103 9.90 -0.49 2.41
CA ALA A 103 9.59 0.80 3.00
C ALA A 103 8.95 0.64 4.38
N SER A 104 8.73 1.74 5.11
CA SER A 104 7.93 1.79 6.34
C SER A 104 7.07 3.05 6.39
N THR A 105 6.11 3.09 7.32
CA THR A 105 5.24 4.24 7.55
C THR A 105 4.77 4.28 9.01
N GLN A 106 3.89 5.24 9.34
CA GLN A 106 3.24 5.37 10.65
C GLN A 106 1.80 5.85 10.48
N MET A 107 0.96 5.64 11.50
CA MET A 107 -0.40 6.16 11.54
C MET A 107 -0.41 7.66 11.85
N VAL A 108 -1.29 8.38 11.16
CA VAL A 108 -1.57 9.81 11.38
C VAL A 108 -3.07 10.06 11.28
N ILE A 109 -3.54 11.20 11.76
CA ILE A 109 -4.87 11.71 11.39
C ILE A 109 -4.71 12.55 10.14
N SER A 110 -5.26 12.13 9.01
CA SER A 110 -5.41 12.98 7.81
C SER A 110 -6.80 13.58 7.77
N TYR A 111 -6.91 14.80 7.28
CA TYR A 111 -8.19 15.50 7.21
C TYR A 111 -8.35 16.27 5.90
N SER A 112 -9.59 16.43 5.49
CA SER A 112 -9.90 17.21 4.31
C SER A 112 -9.76 18.72 4.60
N PRO A 113 -9.02 19.47 3.78
CA PRO A 113 -9.01 20.94 3.89
C PRO A 113 -10.39 21.58 3.57
N HIS A 114 -11.29 20.81 2.95
CA HIS A 114 -12.66 21.23 2.63
C HIS A 114 -13.69 20.87 3.71
N SER A 115 -13.24 20.20 4.79
CA SER A 115 -14.13 19.87 5.91
C SER A 115 -14.54 21.11 6.69
N ARG A 116 -15.78 21.12 7.18
CA ARG A 116 -16.22 22.16 8.16
C ARG A 116 -15.41 22.12 9.46
N PHE A 117 -14.74 21.01 9.76
CA PHE A 117 -13.86 20.83 10.92
C PHE A 117 -12.40 21.14 10.61
N ALA A 118 -12.04 21.62 9.41
CA ALA A 118 -10.66 21.83 8.99
C ALA A 118 -9.89 22.77 9.94
N ALA A 119 -10.55 23.84 10.45
CA ALA A 119 -9.95 24.75 11.41
C ALA A 119 -9.64 24.09 12.76
N ASP A 120 -10.50 23.19 13.22
CA ASP A 120 -10.31 22.42 14.46
C ASP A 120 -9.18 21.40 14.31
N PHE A 121 -9.10 20.71 13.18
CA PHE A 121 -7.99 19.84 12.87
C PHE A 121 -6.67 20.58 12.75
N ALA A 122 -6.66 21.78 12.12
CA ALA A 122 -5.48 22.62 12.06
C ALA A 122 -5.03 23.10 13.44
N ALA A 123 -5.97 23.41 14.35
CA ALA A 123 -5.67 23.74 15.75
C ALA A 123 -5.09 22.51 16.49
N ALA A 124 -5.63 21.31 16.23
CA ALA A 124 -5.11 20.08 16.80
C ALA A 124 -3.70 19.74 16.29
N ALA A 125 -3.39 19.99 15.01
CA ALA A 125 -2.05 19.84 14.45
C ALA A 125 -1.01 20.76 15.12
N GLN A 126 -1.47 21.90 15.68
CA GLN A 126 -0.65 22.83 16.44
C GLN A 126 -0.63 22.55 17.97
N GLY A 127 -1.25 21.45 18.43
CA GLY A 127 -1.35 21.12 19.85
C GLY A 127 -2.30 22.02 20.66
N LYS A 128 -3.14 22.83 19.99
CA LYS A 128 -4.09 23.76 20.64
C LYS A 128 -5.45 23.10 20.94
N LYS A 129 -5.71 21.94 20.36
CA LYS A 129 -6.93 21.14 20.54
C LYS A 129 -6.57 19.65 20.56
N ASN A 130 -7.33 18.84 21.24
CA ASN A 130 -7.14 17.39 21.23
C ASN A 130 -7.78 16.79 19.97
N TRP A 131 -6.99 16.09 19.15
CA TRP A 131 -7.48 15.49 17.88
C TRP A 131 -8.63 14.49 18.12
N TYR A 132 -8.60 13.76 19.23
CA TYR A 132 -9.64 12.76 19.56
C TYR A 132 -10.96 13.41 19.98
N GLU A 133 -10.94 14.64 20.49
CA GLU A 133 -12.15 15.43 20.72
C GLU A 133 -12.76 15.85 19.39
N VAL A 134 -11.93 16.32 18.43
CA VAL A 134 -12.39 16.70 17.10
C VAL A 134 -13.00 15.49 16.36
N LEU A 135 -12.34 14.31 16.41
CA LEU A 135 -12.91 13.08 15.82
C LEU A 135 -14.21 12.62 16.46
N SER A 136 -14.52 13.08 17.66
CA SER A 136 -15.73 12.76 18.40
C SER A 136 -16.88 13.76 18.20
N GLU A 137 -16.65 14.80 17.39
CA GLU A 137 -17.66 15.85 17.18
C GLU A 137 -18.90 15.31 16.44
N PRO A 138 -20.11 15.72 16.85
CA PRO A 138 -21.34 15.29 16.19
C PRO A 138 -21.38 15.65 14.71
N GLY A 139 -21.67 14.63 13.89
CA GLY A 139 -21.79 14.77 12.44
C GLY A 139 -20.45 14.85 11.72
N LEU A 140 -19.33 14.52 12.36
CA LEU A 140 -18.06 14.28 11.69
C LEU A 140 -18.15 12.97 10.89
N ARG A 141 -17.68 13.01 9.66
CA ARG A 141 -17.63 11.86 8.75
C ARG A 141 -16.23 11.28 8.75
N LEU A 142 -16.00 10.24 9.57
CA LEU A 142 -14.74 9.49 9.58
C LEU A 142 -14.76 8.42 8.49
N GLY A 143 -13.63 8.24 7.79
CA GLY A 143 -13.43 7.14 6.85
C GLY A 143 -12.33 6.19 7.31
N ARG A 144 -12.50 4.90 7.02
CA ARG A 144 -11.52 3.82 7.22
C ARG A 144 -11.84 2.62 6.33
N THR A 145 -10.93 1.65 6.24
CA THR A 145 -11.20 0.40 5.52
C THR A 145 -11.82 -0.67 6.43
N ASP A 146 -12.22 -1.81 5.83
CA ASP A 146 -12.75 -2.95 6.58
C ASP A 146 -11.63 -3.67 7.33
N PRO A 147 -11.66 -3.73 8.67
CA PRO A 147 -10.62 -4.33 9.48
C PRO A 147 -10.49 -5.86 9.31
N SER A 148 -11.46 -6.52 8.69
CA SER A 148 -11.43 -7.97 8.48
C SER A 148 -10.55 -8.38 7.30
N ILE A 149 -10.38 -7.49 6.31
CA ILE A 149 -9.69 -7.75 5.04
C ILE A 149 -8.56 -6.77 4.71
N ASP A 150 -8.44 -5.68 5.47
CA ASP A 150 -7.48 -4.62 5.20
C ASP A 150 -6.72 -4.21 6.47
N PRO A 151 -5.36 -4.23 6.45
CA PRO A 151 -4.55 -3.78 7.57
C PRO A 151 -4.81 -2.34 8.01
N GLN A 152 -5.16 -1.41 7.11
CA GLN A 152 -5.45 -0.02 7.47
C GLN A 152 -6.62 0.05 8.45
N GLY A 153 -7.75 -0.60 8.15
CA GLY A 153 -8.91 -0.64 9.05
C GLY A 153 -8.61 -1.32 10.39
N ALA A 154 -7.79 -2.38 10.38
CA ALA A 154 -7.31 -3.03 11.59
C ALA A 154 -6.46 -2.07 12.44
N ASN A 155 -5.50 -1.38 11.81
CA ASN A 155 -4.61 -0.44 12.48
C ASN A 155 -5.34 0.79 13.02
N VAL A 156 -6.41 1.26 12.37
CA VAL A 156 -7.29 2.31 12.92
C VAL A 156 -7.87 1.92 14.27
N LEU A 157 -8.42 0.71 14.37
CA LEU A 157 -9.01 0.25 15.63
C LEU A 157 -7.95 0.10 16.73
N LEU A 158 -6.79 -0.44 16.38
CA LEU A 158 -5.67 -0.62 17.32
C LEU A 158 -5.07 0.72 17.77
N THR A 159 -4.90 1.69 16.85
CA THR A 159 -4.49 3.06 17.18
C THR A 159 -5.47 3.72 18.16
N LEU A 160 -6.77 3.60 17.91
CA LEU A 160 -7.78 4.18 18.80
C LEU A 160 -7.80 3.50 20.18
N GLN A 161 -7.57 2.18 20.26
CA GLN A 161 -7.46 1.49 21.54
C GLN A 161 -6.21 1.96 22.31
N LEU A 162 -5.03 2.00 21.66
CA LEU A 162 -3.81 2.52 22.28
C LEU A 162 -3.96 3.99 22.69
N ALA A 163 -4.63 4.80 21.88
CA ALA A 163 -4.92 6.19 22.23
C ALA A 163 -5.84 6.31 23.45
N GLY A 164 -6.82 5.40 23.59
CA GLY A 164 -7.65 5.32 24.78
C GLY A 164 -6.82 5.08 26.05
N ASP A 165 -5.86 4.18 25.99
CA ASP A 165 -4.93 3.88 27.09
C ASP A 165 -3.99 5.08 27.35
N TYR A 166 -3.41 5.66 26.29
CA TYR A 166 -2.45 6.75 26.36
C TYR A 166 -3.04 8.04 26.94
N TYR A 167 -4.25 8.41 26.51
CA TYR A 167 -4.94 9.62 26.96
C TYR A 167 -5.89 9.41 28.12
N HIS A 168 -5.98 8.18 28.66
CA HIS A 168 -6.91 7.81 29.74
C HIS A 168 -8.39 7.99 29.37
N HIS A 169 -8.74 7.69 28.12
CA HIS A 169 -10.09 7.69 27.55
C HIS A 169 -10.48 6.30 27.06
N PRO A 170 -10.81 5.34 27.96
CA PRO A 170 -11.01 3.93 27.59
C PRO A 170 -12.20 3.69 26.63
N ASP A 171 -13.10 4.65 26.50
CA ASP A 171 -14.25 4.64 25.59
C ASP A 171 -13.94 5.21 24.19
N LEU A 172 -12.70 5.69 23.95
CA LEU A 172 -12.33 6.41 22.73
C LEU A 172 -12.57 5.56 21.47
N LEU A 173 -12.15 4.30 21.47
CA LEU A 173 -12.39 3.38 20.35
C LEU A 173 -13.88 3.30 20.01
N GLN A 174 -14.73 3.06 21.01
CA GLN A 174 -16.19 2.95 20.82
C GLN A 174 -16.80 4.28 20.36
N LYS A 175 -16.35 5.40 20.92
CA LYS A 175 -16.86 6.73 20.61
C LYS A 175 -16.55 7.18 19.19
N VAL A 176 -15.35 6.88 18.69
CA VAL A 176 -14.88 7.32 17.37
C VAL A 176 -15.24 6.30 16.28
N ALA A 177 -14.95 5.02 16.48
CA ALA A 177 -15.14 3.99 15.46
C ALA A 177 -16.49 3.29 15.55
N GLY A 178 -17.11 3.25 16.75
CA GLY A 178 -18.30 2.45 17.00
C GLY A 178 -18.02 0.95 16.86
N ALA A 179 -18.89 0.24 16.16
CA ALA A 179 -18.66 -1.18 15.86
C ALA A 179 -17.43 -1.37 14.96
N PRO A 180 -16.65 -2.47 15.14
CA PRO A 180 -15.51 -2.77 14.28
C PRO A 180 -15.83 -2.75 12.78
N GLN A 181 -17.00 -3.23 12.39
CA GLN A 181 -17.51 -3.20 11.01
C GLN A 181 -18.65 -2.18 10.88
N ASN A 182 -18.36 -0.89 11.08
CA ASN A 182 -19.31 0.20 10.91
C ASN A 182 -19.44 0.59 9.43
N PRO A 183 -20.55 0.24 8.75
CA PRO A 183 -20.68 0.47 7.30
C PRO A 183 -20.68 1.95 6.92
N ALA A 184 -21.01 2.86 7.82
CA ALA A 184 -20.98 4.30 7.56
C ALA A 184 -19.55 4.86 7.41
N GLN A 185 -18.54 4.12 7.89
CA GLN A 185 -17.14 4.53 7.87
C GLN A 185 -16.29 3.72 6.89
N ILE A 186 -16.82 2.60 6.34
CA ILE A 186 -16.02 1.65 5.57
C ILE A 186 -16.03 1.97 4.09
N PHE A 187 -14.84 2.13 3.54
CA PHE A 187 -14.55 2.36 2.11
C PHE A 187 -13.40 1.45 1.67
N THR A 188 -13.22 1.24 0.37
CA THR A 188 -11.98 0.68 -0.16
C THR A 188 -10.86 1.72 -0.02
N GLU A 189 -9.62 1.30 0.15
CA GLU A 189 -8.51 2.22 0.42
C GLU A 189 -8.33 3.30 -0.68
N PRO A 190 -8.36 2.99 -1.99
CA PRO A 190 -8.32 4.02 -3.03
C PRO A 190 -9.52 5.00 -2.97
N SER A 191 -10.71 4.49 -2.65
CA SER A 191 -11.92 5.33 -2.51
C SER A 191 -11.85 6.22 -1.27
N LEU A 192 -11.24 5.74 -0.18
CA LEU A 192 -11.08 6.48 1.07
C LEU A 192 -10.30 7.78 0.86
N MET A 193 -9.13 7.70 0.22
CA MET A 193 -8.27 8.86 -0.02
C MET A 193 -8.91 9.87 -0.97
N SER A 194 -9.49 9.41 -2.08
CA SER A 194 -10.20 10.28 -3.03
C SER A 194 -11.39 11.00 -2.41
N ARG A 195 -12.13 10.34 -1.50
CA ARG A 195 -13.25 10.97 -0.78
C ARG A 195 -12.78 12.01 0.22
N LEU A 196 -11.64 11.78 0.85
CA LEU A 196 -11.03 12.74 1.77
C LEU A 196 -10.55 13.99 1.03
N GLU A 197 -9.88 13.83 -0.13
CA GLU A 197 -9.51 14.93 -1.01
C GLU A 197 -10.71 15.75 -1.46
N ALA A 198 -11.77 15.07 -1.89
CA ALA A 198 -13.00 15.72 -2.37
C ALA A 198 -13.87 16.31 -1.24
N GLY A 199 -13.51 16.18 0.04
CA GLY A 199 -14.31 16.66 1.17
C GLY A 199 -15.60 15.87 1.40
N GLN A 200 -15.74 14.68 0.82
CA GLN A 200 -16.90 13.81 1.04
C GLN A 200 -16.86 13.13 2.42
N ILE A 201 -15.67 12.95 2.99
CA ILE A 201 -15.42 12.63 4.40
C ILE A 201 -14.53 13.71 5.02
N ASP A 202 -14.58 13.85 6.34
CA ASP A 202 -13.90 14.95 7.04
C ASP A 202 -12.50 14.55 7.49
N ALA A 203 -12.32 13.31 7.92
CA ALA A 203 -11.04 12.78 8.41
C ALA A 203 -10.91 11.28 8.15
N ALA A 204 -9.67 10.81 8.20
CA ALA A 204 -9.31 9.40 8.26
C ALA A 204 -8.10 9.22 9.20
N ILE A 205 -8.04 8.10 9.92
CA ILE A 205 -6.80 7.65 10.54
C ILE A 205 -6.10 6.82 9.47
N SER A 206 -5.02 7.34 8.89
CA SER A 206 -4.38 6.77 7.70
C SER A 206 -2.88 6.62 7.87
N TYR A 207 -2.21 6.02 6.90
CA TYR A 207 -0.76 6.00 6.84
C TYR A 207 -0.21 7.37 6.41
N LEU A 208 0.87 7.81 7.04
CA LEU A 208 1.54 9.07 6.68
C LEU A 208 1.94 9.08 5.20
N SER A 209 2.47 7.98 4.68
CA SER A 209 2.84 7.83 3.28
C SER A 209 1.65 8.05 2.33
N ALA A 210 0.48 7.47 2.64
CA ALA A 210 -0.72 7.69 1.85
C ALA A 210 -1.18 9.15 1.90
N ALA A 211 -1.22 9.75 3.09
CA ALA A 211 -1.63 11.14 3.25
C ALA A 211 -0.70 12.11 2.49
N GLN A 212 0.62 11.90 2.56
CA GLN A 212 1.60 12.74 1.87
C GLN A 212 1.54 12.56 0.35
N SER A 213 1.38 11.34 -0.14
CA SER A 213 1.19 11.06 -1.58
C SER A 213 -0.05 11.76 -2.16
N HIS A 214 -1.06 11.99 -1.33
CA HIS A 214 -2.28 12.70 -1.69
C HIS A 214 -2.29 14.17 -1.26
N HIS A 215 -1.14 14.71 -0.81
CA HIS A 215 -0.99 16.09 -0.34
C HIS A 215 -2.01 16.53 0.71
N LEU A 216 -2.47 15.60 1.53
CA LEU A 216 -3.43 15.86 2.59
C LEU A 216 -2.74 16.40 3.85
N PRO A 217 -3.34 17.38 4.54
CA PRO A 217 -2.86 17.80 5.83
C PRO A 217 -3.01 16.71 6.88
N THR A 218 -2.06 16.62 7.81
CA THR A 218 -1.99 15.57 8.82
C THR A 218 -1.77 16.11 10.23
N ILE A 219 -2.17 15.32 11.22
CA ILE A 219 -1.80 15.46 12.61
C ILE A 219 -0.92 14.28 12.96
N THR A 220 0.31 14.55 13.40
CA THR A 220 1.23 13.51 13.88
C THR A 220 0.75 12.97 15.23
N LEU A 221 0.82 11.65 15.38
CA LEU A 221 0.50 10.94 16.61
C LEU A 221 1.79 10.62 17.39
N PRO A 222 1.75 10.55 18.74
CA PRO A 222 2.83 10.01 19.56
C PRO A 222 3.29 8.62 19.11
N ASP A 223 4.55 8.29 19.32
CA ASP A 223 5.12 6.99 18.89
C ASP A 223 4.41 5.80 19.55
N GLU A 224 3.91 5.97 20.76
CA GLU A 224 3.15 4.97 21.51
C GLU A 224 1.84 4.56 20.82
N ILE A 225 1.30 5.38 19.92
CA ILE A 225 0.00 5.12 19.29
C ILE A 225 0.05 5.15 17.76
N ASN A 226 1.19 5.57 17.14
CA ASN A 226 1.29 5.68 15.69
C ASN A 226 1.72 4.38 14.98
N LEU A 227 2.04 3.32 15.71
CA LEU A 227 2.44 1.99 15.22
C LEU A 227 3.70 1.98 14.34
N GLY A 228 4.47 3.07 14.31
CA GLY A 228 5.61 3.25 13.41
C GLY A 228 6.95 2.79 13.99
N ASP A 229 7.04 2.58 15.31
CA ASP A 229 8.28 2.18 15.97
C ASP A 229 8.24 0.70 16.43
N PRO A 230 8.92 -0.22 15.71
CA PRO A 230 9.00 -1.62 16.12
C PRO A 230 9.60 -1.83 17.52
N ALA A 231 10.39 -0.90 18.04
CA ALA A 231 10.96 -1.02 19.38
C ALA A 231 9.91 -0.93 20.49
N LEU A 232 8.74 -0.32 20.20
CA LEU A 232 7.61 -0.23 21.13
C LEU A 232 6.70 -1.46 21.10
N GLN A 233 6.97 -2.47 20.25
CA GLN A 233 6.09 -3.63 20.10
C GLN A 233 5.81 -4.30 21.46
N ALA A 234 6.82 -4.79 22.15
CA ALA A 234 6.66 -5.53 23.39
C ALA A 234 6.25 -4.65 24.59
N SER A 235 6.75 -3.42 24.64
CA SER A 235 6.52 -2.53 25.79
C SER A 235 5.16 -1.82 25.74
N TRP A 236 4.63 -1.58 24.53
CA TRP A 236 3.43 -0.78 24.37
C TRP A 236 2.39 -1.40 23.41
N TYR A 237 2.75 -1.72 22.15
CA TYR A 237 1.79 -2.13 21.14
C TYR A 237 1.11 -3.47 21.43
N ASP A 238 1.79 -4.41 22.09
CA ASP A 238 1.20 -5.72 22.47
C ASP A 238 0.05 -5.60 23.49
N ARG A 239 -0.19 -4.41 24.05
CA ARG A 239 -1.36 -4.15 24.92
C ARG A 239 -2.65 -4.08 24.13
N ALA A 240 -2.58 -3.68 22.84
CA ALA A 240 -3.77 -3.53 22.01
C ALA A 240 -4.19 -4.85 21.35
N SER A 241 -5.46 -5.18 21.49
CA SER A 241 -6.09 -6.27 20.75
C SER A 241 -7.58 -6.01 20.58
N VAL A 242 -8.10 -6.19 19.36
CA VAL A 242 -9.52 -5.98 19.05
C VAL A 242 -10.12 -7.26 18.48
N ALA A 243 -11.14 -7.79 19.14
CA ALA A 243 -11.90 -8.93 18.64
C ALA A 243 -12.89 -8.48 17.55
N LEU A 244 -12.92 -9.18 16.44
CA LEU A 244 -13.89 -9.00 15.36
C LEU A 244 -15.08 -9.96 15.52
N PRO A 245 -16.27 -9.61 14.98
CA PRO A 245 -17.46 -10.48 15.05
C PRO A 245 -17.25 -11.88 14.44
N ASN A 246 -16.33 -12.04 13.51
CA ASN A 246 -15.96 -13.31 12.88
C ASN A 246 -15.02 -14.19 13.74
N GLY A 247 -14.73 -13.79 14.98
CA GLY A 247 -13.84 -14.50 15.90
C GLY A 247 -12.34 -14.20 15.73
N LYS A 248 -11.93 -13.44 14.70
CA LYS A 248 -10.53 -13.03 14.51
C LYS A 248 -10.19 -11.96 15.57
N THR A 249 -9.01 -12.09 16.17
CA THR A 249 -8.45 -11.05 17.06
C THR A 249 -7.36 -10.31 16.30
N LEU A 250 -7.53 -9.00 16.17
CA LEU A 250 -6.52 -8.10 15.63
C LEU A 250 -5.44 -7.85 16.69
N LYS A 251 -4.19 -7.79 16.22
CA LYS A 251 -3.02 -7.38 17.02
C LYS A 251 -2.17 -6.45 16.19
N VAL A 252 -1.43 -5.56 16.84
CA VAL A 252 -0.49 -4.67 16.16
C VAL A 252 0.60 -5.47 15.46
N GLN A 253 0.90 -5.08 14.23
CA GLN A 253 2.02 -5.57 13.43
C GLN A 253 2.85 -4.37 12.97
N PRO A 254 4.18 -4.54 12.79
CA PRO A 254 5.02 -3.45 12.30
C PRO A 254 4.52 -2.88 10.98
N LEU A 255 4.50 -1.55 10.85
CA LEU A 255 4.09 -0.84 9.64
C LEU A 255 5.23 -0.81 8.62
N VAL A 256 5.61 -1.98 8.16
CA VAL A 256 6.66 -2.23 7.17
C VAL A 256 6.01 -2.78 5.91
N PHE A 257 6.43 -2.25 4.76
CA PHE A 257 6.03 -2.78 3.46
C PHE A 257 7.01 -3.86 3.02
N TYR A 258 6.46 -5.01 2.63
CA TYR A 258 7.22 -6.17 2.17
C TYR A 258 6.89 -6.47 0.72
N ALA A 259 7.91 -6.78 -0.07
CA ALA A 259 7.78 -7.21 -1.46
C ALA A 259 8.26 -8.65 -1.63
N ALA A 260 7.56 -9.42 -2.45
CA ALA A 260 7.94 -10.79 -2.81
C ALA A 260 7.59 -11.08 -4.27
N VAL A 261 8.44 -11.87 -4.93
CA VAL A 261 8.11 -12.50 -6.21
C VAL A 261 7.26 -13.73 -5.92
N LEU A 262 6.16 -13.87 -6.63
CA LEU A 262 5.24 -14.99 -6.45
C LEU A 262 5.78 -16.27 -7.13
N GLY A 263 5.56 -17.42 -6.50
CA GLY A 263 6.03 -18.71 -7.02
C GLY A 263 5.40 -19.12 -8.35
N ASN A 264 4.24 -18.55 -8.70
CA ASN A 264 3.54 -18.73 -9.97
C ASN A 264 3.67 -17.53 -10.93
N ALA A 265 4.66 -16.64 -10.70
CA ALA A 265 4.92 -15.50 -11.55
C ALA A 265 5.13 -15.91 -13.02
N GLN A 266 4.51 -15.19 -13.95
CA GLN A 266 4.72 -15.39 -15.39
C GLN A 266 6.04 -14.75 -15.85
N GLN A 267 6.48 -13.68 -15.16
CA GLN A 267 7.72 -12.96 -15.43
C GLN A 267 8.62 -12.98 -14.18
N PRO A 268 9.12 -14.15 -13.74
CA PRO A 268 9.81 -14.26 -12.45
C PRO A 268 11.13 -13.48 -12.39
N GLN A 269 11.85 -13.34 -13.52
CA GLN A 269 13.05 -12.53 -13.55
C GLN A 269 12.73 -11.04 -13.48
N LEU A 270 11.76 -10.57 -14.27
CA LEU A 270 11.31 -9.18 -14.24
C LEU A 270 10.75 -8.80 -12.85
N GLY A 271 10.08 -9.76 -12.19
CA GLY A 271 9.63 -9.60 -10.81
C GLY A 271 10.78 -9.43 -9.82
N ARG A 272 11.86 -10.23 -9.95
CA ARG A 272 13.08 -10.06 -9.12
C ARG A 272 13.75 -8.71 -9.37
N ASP A 273 13.85 -8.31 -10.62
CA ASP A 273 14.43 -7.02 -10.99
C ASP A 273 13.61 -5.85 -10.42
N PHE A 274 12.27 -5.97 -10.42
CA PHE A 274 11.39 -4.98 -9.81
C PHE A 274 11.55 -4.90 -8.28
N VAL A 275 11.63 -6.04 -7.59
CA VAL A 275 11.88 -6.06 -6.14
C VAL A 275 13.25 -5.43 -5.83
N ALA A 276 14.28 -5.75 -6.61
CA ALA A 276 15.60 -5.13 -6.48
C ALA A 276 15.57 -3.63 -6.77
N PHE A 277 14.80 -3.19 -7.78
CA PHE A 277 14.57 -1.78 -8.08
C PHE A 277 13.94 -1.04 -6.89
N LEU A 278 12.92 -1.61 -6.25
CA LEU A 278 12.30 -1.01 -5.06
C LEU A 278 13.30 -0.82 -3.90
N GLN A 279 14.30 -1.70 -3.77
CA GLN A 279 15.37 -1.60 -2.78
C GLN A 279 16.55 -0.73 -3.22
N SER A 280 16.65 -0.37 -4.50
CA SER A 280 17.73 0.45 -5.05
C SER A 280 17.69 1.90 -4.53
N ALA A 281 18.79 2.64 -4.75
CA ALA A 281 18.85 4.06 -4.40
C ALA A 281 17.76 4.88 -5.12
N GLN A 282 17.43 4.53 -6.36
CA GLN A 282 16.38 5.16 -7.17
C GLN A 282 14.99 4.85 -6.59
N GLY A 283 14.68 3.58 -6.37
CA GLY A 283 13.41 3.18 -5.75
C GLY A 283 13.20 3.80 -4.36
N GLN A 284 14.26 3.83 -3.54
CA GLN A 284 14.22 4.45 -2.23
C GLN A 284 14.07 5.98 -2.29
N ALA A 285 14.57 6.64 -3.35
CA ALA A 285 14.30 8.07 -3.58
C ALA A 285 12.81 8.30 -3.86
N LEU A 286 12.20 7.49 -4.74
CA LEU A 286 10.76 7.56 -5.03
C LEU A 286 9.90 7.32 -3.77
N PHE A 287 10.28 6.35 -2.94
CA PHE A 287 9.58 6.13 -1.66
C PHE A 287 9.63 7.38 -0.79
N ARG A 288 10.81 8.01 -0.60
CA ARG A 288 10.94 9.23 0.22
C ARG A 288 10.13 10.40 -0.34
N GLU A 289 10.13 10.60 -1.65
CA GLU A 289 9.35 11.66 -2.32
C GLU A 289 7.85 11.51 -2.09
N HIS A 290 7.37 10.26 -1.89
CA HIS A 290 5.97 9.95 -1.59
C HIS A 290 5.71 9.72 -0.09
N GLY A 291 6.58 10.20 0.80
CA GLY A 291 6.35 10.22 2.24
C GLY A 291 6.57 8.89 2.97
N TYR A 292 7.21 7.92 2.33
CA TYR A 292 7.60 6.69 3.00
C TYR A 292 8.93 6.86 3.73
N SER A 293 9.05 6.18 4.86
CA SER A 293 10.31 6.04 5.59
C SER A 293 11.11 4.86 5.04
N ALA A 294 12.43 4.86 5.35
CA ALA A 294 13.30 3.73 5.02
C ALA A 294 12.73 2.40 5.53
N PRO A 295 13.05 1.27 4.85
CA PRO A 295 12.61 -0.04 5.31
C PRO A 295 13.16 -0.35 6.71
N ARG A 296 12.34 -1.01 7.52
CA ARG A 296 12.67 -1.48 8.87
C ARG A 296 12.40 -2.98 8.99
N GLY A 297 12.98 -3.62 9.99
CA GLY A 297 12.81 -5.06 10.22
C GLY A 297 13.69 -5.92 9.34
N SER A 298 13.43 -7.23 9.35
CA SER A 298 14.16 -8.27 8.60
C SER A 298 13.26 -8.90 7.56
N ASP A 299 13.85 -9.68 6.67
CA ASP A 299 13.13 -10.52 5.72
C ASP A 299 12.18 -11.49 6.44
N LEU A 300 11.08 -11.80 5.76
CA LEU A 300 10.07 -12.75 6.20
C LEU A 300 10.32 -14.12 5.59
#